data_d3fb8b9d494421a97f049e604fcfd306
#
_entry.id   d3fb8b9d494421a97f049e604fcfd306
#
_cell.length_a   1.000
_cell.length_b   1.000
_cell.length_c   1.000
_cell.angle_alpha   90.00
_cell.angle_beta   90.00
_cell.angle_gamma   90.00
#
_symmetry.space_group_name_H-M   'P 1'
#
loop_
_entity.id
_entity.type
_entity.pdbx_description
1 polymer ?
#
loop_
_entity_poly.entity_id
_entity_poly.type
_entity_poly.pdbx_seq_one_letter_code
_entity_poly.pdbx_strand_id
1 'polypeptide(L)'
;MNPLKFQDNPVQFDSDLEAEADPPEWRHEIPEEDLKKLSSKELKRQDVINEFFHTEKSHVRNLKVLDCVFRRPLLDSGRLPREFVDRLFPNLDEVLGVHQDFNCAMKSRVKKGFPIGDICDILTEMFLESNSERLVTVCGEFTKNQNSTIDELKRLRSRDTKLEQFLSEIERNPACRRLQLQALLPCEHQRLVKYPLLLREMAKYSESCDSPEYDVIMRVTEKTKEIIDSIDKIVAAQQNRLRLAELQSNLDSSGLDKMGGDHPIYVEYKNLELTRHSLIFEGPLVMKLGDSKRVKSLHVLLLEDCMMLLQKQGEKFLLKFHSSSSSSQAPSGKEESR
;
A
#
# COMPACT_ATOMS: atom_id res chain seq x y z
N MET A 1 -5.63 -33.79 24.88
CA MET A 1 -5.90 -32.49 24.19
C MET A 1 -6.68 -32.83 22.93
N ASN A 2 -7.97 -32.52 22.90
CA ASN A 2 -8.79 -32.78 21.71
C ASN A 2 -8.30 -31.93 20.55
N PRO A 3 -8.13 -32.50 19.34
CA PRO A 3 -7.93 -31.69 18.13
C PRO A 3 -9.14 -30.78 17.98
N LEU A 4 -8.89 -29.49 17.74
CA LEU A 4 -9.92 -28.52 17.41
C LEU A 4 -10.74 -29.08 16.24
N LYS A 5 -11.91 -29.64 16.54
CA LYS A 5 -12.92 -29.88 15.54
C LYS A 5 -13.30 -28.51 15.01
N PHE A 6 -12.86 -28.19 13.82
CA PHE A 6 -13.54 -27.20 13.02
C PHE A 6 -15.00 -27.66 12.97
N GLN A 7 -15.87 -26.98 13.74
CA GLN A 7 -17.29 -27.21 13.61
C GLN A 7 -17.59 -26.99 12.13
N ASP A 8 -18.22 -28.01 11.55
CA ASP A 8 -18.86 -27.98 10.24
C ASP A 8 -19.94 -26.88 10.23
N ASN A 9 -19.52 -25.61 10.24
CA ASN A 9 -20.31 -24.60 9.58
C ASN A 9 -20.15 -24.92 8.10
N PRO A 10 -21.21 -25.24 7.37
CA PRO A 10 -21.11 -25.39 5.93
C PRO A 10 -20.61 -24.03 5.42
N VAL A 11 -19.31 -23.93 5.16
CA VAL A 11 -18.77 -22.89 4.33
C VAL A 11 -19.60 -23.02 3.07
N GLN A 12 -20.52 -22.10 2.86
CA GLN A 12 -21.34 -22.04 1.68
C GLN A 12 -20.38 -22.20 0.53
N PHE A 13 -20.55 -23.27 -0.26
CA PHE A 13 -19.64 -23.70 -1.30
C PHE A 13 -19.27 -22.50 -2.17
N ASP A 14 -18.09 -21.93 -1.98
CA ASP A 14 -17.64 -20.74 -2.66
C ASP A 14 -16.68 -21.14 -3.76
N SER A 15 -17.18 -21.19 -4.98
CA SER A 15 -16.41 -21.56 -6.18
C SER A 15 -15.16 -20.71 -6.42
N ASP A 16 -15.07 -19.53 -5.80
CA ASP A 16 -13.89 -18.67 -5.93
C ASP A 16 -12.71 -19.20 -5.10
N LEU A 17 -12.95 -19.94 -4.01
CA LEU A 17 -11.88 -20.56 -3.22
C LEU A 17 -11.21 -21.74 -3.96
N GLU A 18 -11.89 -22.32 -4.92
CA GLU A 18 -11.40 -23.43 -5.76
C GLU A 18 -10.70 -22.97 -7.05
N ALA A 19 -10.49 -21.65 -7.23
CA ALA A 19 -9.78 -21.14 -8.41
C ALA A 19 -8.44 -21.86 -8.57
N GLU A 20 -8.19 -22.41 -9.74
CA GLU A 20 -6.93 -23.08 -10.08
C GLU A 20 -5.75 -22.11 -10.00
N ALA A 21 -4.52 -22.64 -9.87
CA ALA A 21 -3.33 -21.80 -9.79
C ALA A 21 -2.97 -21.22 -11.15
N ASP A 22 -3.13 -22.02 -12.19
CA ASP A 22 -2.81 -21.65 -13.57
C ASP A 22 -4.08 -21.24 -14.34
N PRO A 23 -3.97 -20.32 -15.30
CA PRO A 23 -5.09 -19.95 -16.15
C PRO A 23 -5.57 -21.16 -16.98
N PRO A 24 -6.90 -21.33 -17.12
CA PRO A 24 -7.44 -22.42 -17.95
C PRO A 24 -7.02 -22.22 -19.40
N GLU A 25 -6.82 -23.33 -20.10
CA GLU A 25 -6.53 -23.31 -21.54
C GLU A 25 -7.80 -23.01 -22.34
N TRP A 26 -8.14 -21.74 -22.49
CA TRP A 26 -9.33 -21.26 -23.21
C TRP A 26 -9.45 -21.80 -24.65
N ARG A 27 -8.31 -22.19 -25.27
CA ARG A 27 -8.30 -22.76 -26.63
C ARG A 27 -9.07 -24.06 -26.73
N HIS A 28 -9.18 -24.81 -25.64
CA HIS A 28 -9.96 -26.06 -25.62
C HIS A 28 -11.48 -25.82 -25.61
N GLU A 29 -11.90 -24.58 -25.32
CA GLU A 29 -13.32 -24.21 -25.31
C GLU A 29 -13.83 -23.77 -26.67
N ILE A 30 -12.94 -23.67 -27.69
CA ILE A 30 -13.28 -23.29 -29.07
C ILE A 30 -13.10 -24.48 -30.00
N PRO A 31 -14.04 -24.73 -30.94
CA PRO A 31 -13.84 -25.71 -32.01
C PRO A 31 -12.58 -25.41 -32.81
N GLU A 32 -11.82 -26.45 -33.17
CA GLU A 32 -10.54 -26.30 -33.88
C GLU A 32 -10.66 -25.53 -35.20
N GLU A 33 -11.82 -25.65 -35.88
CA GLU A 33 -12.12 -24.93 -37.11
C GLU A 33 -12.24 -23.40 -36.89
N ASP A 34 -12.80 -22.97 -35.75
CA ASP A 34 -12.95 -21.56 -35.43
C ASP A 34 -11.64 -21.00 -34.89
N LEU A 35 -10.86 -21.80 -34.15
CA LEU A 35 -9.53 -21.44 -33.69
C LEU A 35 -8.59 -21.12 -34.87
N LYS A 36 -8.65 -21.89 -35.95
CA LYS A 36 -7.87 -21.69 -37.20
C LYS A 36 -8.22 -20.38 -37.93
N LYS A 37 -9.40 -19.81 -37.69
CA LYS A 37 -9.83 -18.53 -38.30
C LYS A 37 -9.26 -17.32 -37.59
N LEU A 38 -8.81 -17.49 -36.34
CA LEU A 38 -8.28 -16.39 -35.57
C LEU A 38 -6.87 -16.02 -36.03
N SER A 39 -6.62 -14.71 -36.13
CA SER A 39 -5.28 -14.19 -36.41
C SER A 39 -4.31 -14.46 -35.25
N SER A 40 -3.01 -14.53 -35.55
CA SER A 40 -1.97 -14.66 -34.50
C SER A 40 -2.05 -13.52 -33.47
N LYS A 41 -2.49 -12.34 -33.89
CA LYS A 41 -2.68 -11.17 -33.06
C LYS A 41 -3.85 -11.38 -32.11
N GLU A 42 -4.99 -11.86 -32.62
CA GLU A 42 -6.17 -12.15 -31.81
C GLU A 42 -5.91 -13.29 -30.81
N LEU A 43 -5.20 -14.33 -31.20
CA LEU A 43 -4.81 -15.40 -30.27
C LEU A 43 -4.05 -14.85 -29.07
N LYS A 44 -3.08 -13.96 -29.29
CA LYS A 44 -2.32 -13.32 -28.22
C LYS A 44 -3.18 -12.36 -27.40
N ARG A 45 -4.10 -11.63 -28.04
CA ARG A 45 -5.06 -10.78 -27.32
C ARG A 45 -5.89 -11.62 -26.36
N GLN A 46 -6.41 -12.75 -26.80
CA GLN A 46 -7.18 -13.68 -25.97
C GLN A 46 -6.34 -14.26 -24.82
N ASP A 47 -5.06 -14.57 -25.04
CA ASP A 47 -4.16 -15.02 -23.99
C ASP A 47 -4.03 -13.98 -22.87
N VAL A 48 -3.83 -12.69 -23.23
CA VAL A 48 -3.71 -11.60 -22.25
C VAL A 48 -5.02 -11.35 -21.52
N ILE A 49 -6.16 -11.39 -22.22
CA ILE A 49 -7.48 -11.24 -21.59
C ILE A 49 -7.72 -12.38 -20.59
N ASN A 50 -7.40 -13.62 -20.99
CA ASN A 50 -7.55 -14.78 -20.12
C ASN A 50 -6.65 -14.66 -18.87
N GLU A 51 -5.39 -14.25 -19.02
CA GLU A 51 -4.49 -13.98 -17.92
C GLU A 51 -5.04 -12.89 -16.99
N PHE A 52 -5.54 -11.80 -17.56
CA PHE A 52 -6.13 -10.69 -16.82
C PHE A 52 -7.31 -11.16 -15.95
N PHE A 53 -8.23 -11.92 -16.51
CA PHE A 53 -9.40 -12.45 -15.82
C PHE A 53 -9.03 -13.52 -14.79
N HIS A 54 -8.12 -14.42 -15.12
CA HIS A 54 -7.68 -15.45 -14.19
C HIS A 54 -6.96 -14.87 -12.98
N THR A 55 -6.07 -13.90 -13.20
CA THR A 55 -5.34 -13.25 -12.09
C THR A 55 -6.27 -12.43 -11.21
N GLU A 56 -7.35 -11.83 -11.75
CA GLU A 56 -8.39 -11.19 -10.94
C GLU A 56 -9.16 -12.20 -10.09
N LYS A 57 -9.60 -13.30 -10.69
CA LYS A 57 -10.25 -14.39 -9.96
C LYS A 57 -9.38 -14.90 -8.82
N SER A 58 -8.07 -15.04 -9.06
CA SER A 58 -7.08 -15.45 -8.05
C SER A 58 -6.92 -14.40 -6.95
N HIS A 59 -7.01 -13.12 -7.30
CA HIS A 59 -6.97 -12.02 -6.33
C HIS A 59 -8.21 -12.03 -5.42
N VAL A 60 -9.42 -12.12 -5.97
CA VAL A 60 -10.67 -12.27 -5.20
C VAL A 60 -10.58 -13.48 -4.25
N ARG A 61 -10.03 -14.59 -4.73
CA ARG A 61 -9.77 -15.76 -3.88
C ARG A 61 -8.85 -15.43 -2.70
N ASN A 62 -7.76 -14.71 -2.92
CA ASN A 62 -6.84 -14.33 -1.86
C ASN A 62 -7.50 -13.43 -0.81
N LEU A 63 -8.33 -12.48 -1.23
CA LEU A 63 -9.13 -11.64 -0.33
C LEU A 63 -10.11 -12.48 0.51
N LYS A 64 -10.77 -13.46 -0.10
CA LYS A 64 -11.64 -14.41 0.61
C LYS A 64 -10.86 -15.29 1.60
N VAL A 65 -9.65 -15.71 1.25
CA VAL A 65 -8.76 -16.44 2.17
C VAL A 65 -8.39 -15.55 3.36
N LEU A 66 -8.07 -14.27 3.14
CA LEU A 66 -7.82 -13.33 4.23
C LEU A 66 -9.01 -13.22 5.20
N ASP A 67 -10.24 -13.23 4.67
CA ASP A 67 -11.45 -13.20 5.50
C ASP A 67 -11.71 -14.52 6.23
N CYS A 68 -11.95 -15.60 5.47
CA CYS A 68 -12.49 -16.83 6.04
C CYS A 68 -11.43 -17.70 6.75
N VAL A 69 -10.16 -17.65 6.31
CA VAL A 69 -9.09 -18.47 6.91
C VAL A 69 -8.35 -17.70 8.01
N PHE A 70 -8.22 -16.37 7.91
CA PHE A 70 -7.46 -15.60 8.90
C PHE A 70 -8.32 -14.69 9.76
N ARG A 71 -9.06 -13.72 9.21
CA ARG A 71 -9.78 -12.71 9.98
C ARG A 71 -10.78 -13.33 10.95
N ARG A 72 -11.67 -14.18 10.47
CA ARG A 72 -12.71 -14.81 11.30
C ARG A 72 -12.13 -15.68 12.41
N PRO A 73 -11.21 -16.64 12.13
CA PRO A 73 -10.61 -17.43 13.20
C PRO A 73 -9.80 -16.62 14.21
N LEU A 74 -9.15 -15.53 13.79
CA LEU A 74 -8.45 -14.63 14.71
C LEU A 74 -9.42 -13.91 15.66
N LEU A 75 -10.56 -13.42 15.14
CA LEU A 75 -11.61 -12.81 15.94
C LEU A 75 -12.22 -13.82 16.92
N ASP A 76 -12.54 -15.01 16.45
CA ASP A 76 -13.20 -16.06 17.25
C ASP A 76 -12.28 -16.61 18.34
N SER A 77 -10.98 -16.70 18.09
CA SER A 77 -10.01 -17.24 19.04
C SER A 77 -9.69 -16.29 20.20
N GLY A 78 -9.90 -14.98 20.02
CA GLY A 78 -9.50 -13.95 20.97
C GLY A 78 -8.00 -13.91 21.29
N ARG A 79 -7.15 -14.51 20.45
CA ARG A 79 -5.68 -14.55 20.64
C ARG A 79 -4.98 -13.22 20.38
N LEU A 80 -5.60 -12.37 19.57
CA LEU A 80 -5.19 -11.00 19.33
C LEU A 80 -6.31 -10.06 19.79
N PRO A 81 -5.97 -8.87 20.29
CA PRO A 81 -6.96 -7.83 20.56
C PRO A 81 -7.77 -7.53 19.29
N ARG A 82 -9.09 -7.33 19.45
CA ARG A 82 -9.98 -7.05 18.32
C ARG A 82 -9.49 -5.86 17.50
N GLU A 83 -9.06 -4.80 18.17
CA GLU A 83 -8.55 -3.59 17.54
C GLU A 83 -7.30 -3.86 16.68
N PHE A 84 -6.51 -4.87 17.06
CA PHE A 84 -5.36 -5.27 16.23
C PHE A 84 -5.79 -6.05 15.00
N VAL A 85 -6.78 -6.96 15.13
CA VAL A 85 -7.36 -7.69 13.99
C VAL A 85 -8.03 -6.72 13.03
N ASP A 86 -8.77 -5.73 13.55
CA ASP A 86 -9.40 -4.69 12.72
C ASP A 86 -8.36 -3.82 11.98
N ARG A 87 -7.16 -3.62 12.55
CA ARG A 87 -6.03 -2.97 11.85
C ARG A 87 -5.32 -3.86 10.85
N LEU A 88 -5.32 -5.19 11.03
CA LEU A 88 -4.79 -6.14 10.06
C LEU A 88 -5.64 -6.24 8.80
N PHE A 89 -6.96 -6.11 8.96
CA PHE A 89 -7.94 -6.30 7.90
C PHE A 89 -8.93 -5.12 7.86
N PRO A 90 -8.40 -3.86 7.74
CA PRO A 90 -9.31 -2.73 7.68
C PRO A 90 -10.17 -2.86 6.41
N ASN A 91 -11.43 -2.46 6.48
CA ASN A 91 -12.38 -2.42 5.36
C ASN A 91 -12.25 -3.56 4.31
N LEU A 92 -11.80 -4.76 4.73
CA LEU A 92 -11.60 -5.91 3.83
C LEU A 92 -12.88 -6.27 3.06
N ASP A 93 -14.05 -6.10 3.67
CA ASP A 93 -15.33 -6.39 3.03
C ASP A 93 -15.61 -5.43 1.87
N GLU A 94 -15.20 -4.15 1.97
CA GLU A 94 -15.32 -3.17 0.90
C GLU A 94 -14.37 -3.45 -0.26
N VAL A 95 -13.11 -3.79 0.05
CA VAL A 95 -12.13 -4.22 -0.96
C VAL A 95 -12.64 -5.44 -1.70
N LEU A 96 -13.07 -6.45 -0.97
CA LEU A 96 -13.63 -7.67 -1.55
C LEU A 96 -14.84 -7.37 -2.43
N GLY A 97 -15.73 -6.48 -2.00
CA GLY A 97 -16.92 -6.08 -2.77
C GLY A 97 -16.55 -5.50 -4.14
N VAL A 98 -15.61 -4.56 -4.19
CA VAL A 98 -15.16 -3.93 -5.44
C VAL A 98 -14.62 -4.98 -6.42
N HIS A 99 -13.73 -5.85 -5.95
CA HIS A 99 -13.13 -6.89 -6.80
C HIS A 99 -14.11 -8.00 -7.18
N GLN A 100 -15.09 -8.32 -6.32
CA GLN A 100 -16.15 -9.26 -6.65
C GLN A 100 -17.06 -8.74 -7.76
N ASP A 101 -17.48 -7.47 -7.72
CA ASP A 101 -18.29 -6.85 -8.76
C ASP A 101 -17.57 -6.93 -10.11
N PHE A 102 -16.30 -6.54 -10.15
CA PHE A 102 -15.45 -6.63 -11.34
C PHE A 102 -15.30 -8.07 -11.84
N ASN A 103 -15.00 -9.02 -10.96
CA ASN A 103 -14.89 -10.43 -11.28
C ASN A 103 -16.22 -11.01 -11.82
N CYS A 104 -17.37 -10.59 -11.28
CA CYS A 104 -18.69 -11.00 -11.78
C CYS A 104 -18.95 -10.48 -13.20
N ALA A 105 -18.57 -9.23 -13.50
CA ALA A 105 -18.68 -8.68 -14.86
C ALA A 105 -17.83 -9.49 -15.86
N MET A 106 -16.58 -9.81 -15.49
CA MET A 106 -15.70 -10.64 -16.32
C MET A 106 -16.24 -12.06 -16.51
N LYS A 107 -16.69 -12.73 -15.44
CA LYS A 107 -17.33 -14.06 -15.52
C LYS A 107 -18.55 -14.04 -16.46
N SER A 108 -19.33 -12.99 -16.42
CA SER A 108 -20.50 -12.83 -17.30
C SER A 108 -20.07 -12.69 -18.78
N ARG A 109 -18.91 -12.08 -19.03
CA ARG A 109 -18.35 -11.96 -20.38
C ARG A 109 -17.84 -13.31 -20.89
N VAL A 110 -17.09 -14.05 -20.07
CA VAL A 110 -16.60 -15.41 -20.42
C VAL A 110 -17.75 -16.38 -20.73
N LYS A 111 -18.86 -16.31 -19.98
CA LYS A 111 -20.05 -17.15 -20.23
C LYS A 111 -20.69 -16.95 -21.60
N LYS A 112 -20.40 -15.85 -22.30
CA LYS A 112 -20.87 -15.63 -23.69
C LYS A 112 -20.05 -16.43 -24.72
N GLY A 113 -18.96 -17.05 -24.28
CA GLY A 113 -18.08 -17.89 -25.11
C GLY A 113 -16.82 -17.18 -25.59
N PHE A 114 -15.91 -17.94 -26.12
CA PHE A 114 -14.68 -17.48 -26.75
C PHE A 114 -14.84 -17.41 -28.28
N PRO A 115 -14.11 -16.53 -28.98
CA PRO A 115 -13.19 -15.53 -28.42
C PRO A 115 -13.94 -14.43 -27.69
N ILE A 116 -13.33 -13.94 -26.59
CA ILE A 116 -13.89 -12.82 -25.82
C ILE A 116 -13.79 -11.55 -26.67
N GLY A 117 -14.94 -10.90 -26.89
CA GLY A 117 -15.02 -9.65 -27.65
C GLY A 117 -14.47 -8.45 -26.90
N ASP A 118 -15.07 -7.30 -27.11
CA ASP A 118 -14.72 -6.06 -26.44
C ASP A 118 -15.00 -6.14 -24.91
N ILE A 119 -14.07 -5.64 -24.11
CA ILE A 119 -14.16 -5.53 -22.64
C ILE A 119 -14.01 -4.09 -22.15
N CYS A 120 -14.06 -3.11 -23.03
CA CYS A 120 -13.86 -1.70 -22.70
C CYS A 120 -14.90 -1.17 -21.71
N ASP A 121 -16.14 -1.65 -21.80
CA ASP A 121 -17.21 -1.34 -20.86
C ASP A 121 -16.84 -1.78 -19.42
N ILE A 122 -16.37 -3.01 -19.26
CA ILE A 122 -15.95 -3.56 -17.97
C ILE A 122 -14.76 -2.77 -17.40
N LEU A 123 -13.78 -2.45 -18.25
CA LEU A 123 -12.61 -1.66 -17.84
C LEU A 123 -12.98 -0.23 -17.47
N THR A 124 -13.87 0.39 -18.24
CA THR A 124 -14.36 1.75 -17.98
C THR A 124 -15.12 1.81 -16.65
N GLU A 125 -16.01 0.85 -16.42
CA GLU A 125 -16.78 0.77 -15.16
C GLU A 125 -15.84 0.61 -13.94
N MET A 126 -14.82 -0.22 -14.03
CA MET A 126 -13.92 -0.46 -12.91
C MET A 126 -12.97 0.71 -12.60
N PHE A 127 -12.37 1.33 -13.62
CA PHE A 127 -11.21 2.20 -13.45
C PHE A 127 -11.46 3.68 -13.75
N LEU A 128 -12.59 4.03 -14.41
CA LEU A 128 -12.87 5.41 -14.77
C LEU A 128 -14.00 5.99 -13.92
N GLU A 129 -14.26 7.27 -14.12
CA GLU A 129 -15.35 8.03 -13.47
C GLU A 129 -15.28 7.94 -11.92
N SER A 130 -16.44 7.81 -11.27
CA SER A 130 -16.57 7.76 -9.81
C SER A 130 -15.91 6.54 -9.19
N ASN A 131 -15.74 5.44 -9.93
CA ASN A 131 -15.13 4.24 -9.41
C ASN A 131 -13.62 4.37 -9.21
N SER A 132 -12.94 5.24 -9.96
CA SER A 132 -11.52 5.54 -9.73
C SER A 132 -11.27 6.15 -8.34
N GLU A 133 -12.13 7.07 -7.89
CA GLU A 133 -12.05 7.68 -6.56
C GLU A 133 -12.40 6.68 -5.46
N ARG A 134 -13.40 5.82 -5.73
CA ARG A 134 -13.74 4.71 -4.83
C ARG A 134 -12.58 3.76 -4.64
N LEU A 135 -11.89 3.35 -5.72
CA LEU A 135 -10.70 2.51 -5.65
C LEU A 135 -9.59 3.15 -4.81
N VAL A 136 -9.27 4.43 -5.04
CA VAL A 136 -8.27 5.14 -4.24
C VAL A 136 -8.64 5.13 -2.76
N THR A 137 -9.91 5.40 -2.43
CA THR A 137 -10.37 5.46 -1.05
C THR A 137 -10.33 4.09 -0.38
N VAL A 138 -10.91 3.08 -1.02
CA VAL A 138 -11.07 1.73 -0.45
C VAL A 138 -9.70 1.02 -0.33
N CYS A 139 -8.93 1.02 -1.42
CA CYS A 139 -7.63 0.34 -1.42
C CYS A 139 -6.56 1.13 -0.64
N GLY A 140 -6.65 2.46 -0.63
CA GLY A 140 -5.80 3.31 0.19
C GLY A 140 -6.01 3.08 1.68
N GLU A 141 -7.27 2.98 2.15
CA GLU A 141 -7.59 2.66 3.54
C GLU A 141 -7.05 1.27 3.93
N PHE A 142 -7.21 0.28 3.05
CA PHE A 142 -6.73 -1.07 3.29
C PHE A 142 -5.21 -1.14 3.42
N THR A 143 -4.48 -0.40 2.58
CA THR A 143 -3.02 -0.53 2.47
C THR A 143 -2.23 0.41 3.39
N LYS A 144 -2.80 1.55 3.81
CA LYS A 144 -2.06 2.65 4.49
C LYS A 144 -1.29 2.24 5.74
N ASN A 145 -1.78 1.28 6.53
CA ASN A 145 -1.13 0.83 7.77
C ASN A 145 -0.44 -0.55 7.63
N GLN A 146 -0.48 -1.15 6.46
CA GLN A 146 -0.14 -2.56 6.26
C GLN A 146 1.27 -2.90 6.71
N ASN A 147 2.28 -2.11 6.33
CA ASN A 147 3.68 -2.37 6.69
C ASN A 147 3.89 -2.36 8.21
N SER A 148 3.39 -1.32 8.91
CA SER A 148 3.53 -1.21 10.36
C SER A 148 2.80 -2.33 11.09
N THR A 149 1.63 -2.74 10.61
CA THR A 149 0.83 -3.81 11.21
C THR A 149 1.46 -5.18 10.97
N ILE A 150 2.03 -5.43 9.79
CA ILE A 150 2.80 -6.65 9.51
C ILE A 150 4.03 -6.75 10.43
N ASP A 151 4.75 -5.65 10.65
CA ASP A 151 5.93 -5.67 11.54
C ASP A 151 5.54 -5.83 13.00
N GLU A 152 4.40 -5.31 13.42
CA GLU A 152 3.84 -5.58 14.73
C GLU A 152 3.42 -7.04 14.88
N LEU A 153 2.77 -7.62 13.86
CA LEU A 153 2.42 -9.05 13.83
C LEU A 153 3.65 -9.95 13.96
N LYS A 154 4.72 -9.67 13.24
CA LYS A 154 6.00 -10.42 13.33
C LYS A 154 6.55 -10.37 14.76
N ARG A 155 6.53 -9.20 15.39
CA ARG A 155 6.97 -9.03 16.79
C ARG A 155 6.11 -9.79 17.77
N LEU A 156 4.78 -9.81 17.59
CA LEU A 156 3.86 -10.57 18.41
C LEU A 156 4.09 -12.09 18.24
N ARG A 157 4.22 -12.57 17.01
CA ARG A 157 4.53 -13.99 16.73
C ARG A 157 5.84 -14.44 17.39
N SER A 158 6.88 -13.61 17.37
CA SER A 158 8.18 -13.95 17.97
C SER A 158 8.14 -14.01 19.51
N ARG A 159 7.19 -13.33 20.16
CA ARG A 159 7.08 -13.24 21.62
C ARG A 159 6.04 -14.19 22.22
N ASP A 160 5.03 -14.57 21.44
CA ASP A 160 3.94 -15.44 21.87
C ASP A 160 3.93 -16.75 21.08
N THR A 161 4.48 -17.80 21.69
CA THR A 161 4.55 -19.14 21.09
C THR A 161 3.17 -19.76 20.83
N LYS A 162 2.14 -19.38 21.61
CA LYS A 162 0.77 -19.87 21.39
C LYS A 162 0.13 -19.22 20.17
N LEU A 163 0.39 -17.92 19.96
CA LEU A 163 -0.03 -17.21 18.76
C LEU A 163 0.67 -17.78 17.53
N GLU A 164 2.00 -18.01 17.61
CA GLU A 164 2.77 -18.61 16.53
C GLU A 164 2.24 -19.99 16.15
N GLN A 165 1.97 -20.87 17.14
CA GLN A 165 1.40 -22.18 16.88
C GLN A 165 0.03 -22.10 16.23
N PHE A 166 -0.82 -21.19 16.70
CA PHE A 166 -2.16 -20.98 16.14
C PHE A 166 -2.11 -20.49 14.69
N LEU A 167 -1.28 -19.48 14.37
CA LEU A 167 -1.13 -18.99 13.01
C LEU A 167 -0.50 -20.05 12.09
N SER A 168 0.52 -20.77 12.56
CA SER A 168 1.13 -21.87 11.80
C SER A 168 0.12 -22.99 11.50
N GLU A 169 -0.84 -23.27 12.38
CA GLU A 169 -1.90 -24.24 12.12
C GLU A 169 -2.87 -23.75 11.04
N ILE A 170 -3.30 -22.49 11.12
CA ILE A 170 -4.16 -21.87 10.09
C ILE A 170 -3.46 -21.84 8.74
N GLU A 171 -2.18 -21.48 8.71
CA GLU A 171 -1.35 -21.38 7.48
C GLU A 171 -1.14 -22.74 6.78
N ARG A 172 -1.39 -23.87 7.46
CA ARG A 172 -1.41 -25.21 6.84
C ARG A 172 -2.66 -25.47 6.02
N ASN A 173 -3.69 -24.64 6.12
CA ASN A 173 -4.89 -24.80 5.32
C ASN A 173 -4.50 -24.80 3.82
N PRO A 174 -4.94 -25.81 3.02
CA PRO A 174 -4.66 -25.89 1.60
C PRO A 174 -5.05 -24.62 0.82
N ALA A 175 -6.09 -23.91 1.29
CA ALA A 175 -6.50 -22.64 0.70
C ALA A 175 -5.41 -21.56 0.76
N CYS A 176 -4.47 -21.61 1.70
CA CYS A 176 -3.34 -20.68 1.78
C CYS A 176 -2.27 -20.93 0.71
N ARG A 177 -2.29 -22.06 -0.01
CA ARG A 177 -1.28 -22.41 -1.03
C ARG A 177 0.16 -22.23 -0.52
N ARG A 178 0.42 -22.60 0.73
CA ARG A 178 1.71 -22.45 1.43
C ARG A 178 2.14 -21.00 1.69
N LEU A 179 1.26 -20.02 1.48
CA LEU A 179 1.53 -18.64 1.81
C LEU A 179 1.17 -18.37 3.28
N GLN A 180 2.03 -17.66 3.97
CA GLN A 180 1.77 -17.16 5.32
C GLN A 180 0.92 -15.89 5.28
N LEU A 181 0.23 -15.58 6.37
CA LEU A 181 -0.60 -14.37 6.49
C LEU A 181 0.16 -13.11 6.05
N GLN A 182 1.38 -12.94 6.54
CA GLN A 182 2.22 -11.76 6.21
C GLN A 182 2.57 -11.63 4.72
N ALA A 183 2.53 -12.75 3.97
CA ALA A 183 2.76 -12.74 2.52
C ALA A 183 1.47 -12.51 1.73
N LEU A 184 0.31 -12.83 2.32
CA LEU A 184 -1.00 -12.61 1.71
C LEU A 184 -1.51 -11.19 1.90
N LEU A 185 -1.23 -10.55 3.04
CA LEU A 185 -1.70 -9.19 3.34
C LEU A 185 -1.42 -8.17 2.21
N PRO A 186 -0.21 -8.13 1.58
CA PRO A 186 0.07 -7.19 0.50
C PRO A 186 -0.63 -7.48 -0.84
N CYS A 187 -1.53 -8.47 -0.91
CA CYS A 187 -2.10 -8.94 -2.19
C CYS A 187 -2.84 -7.83 -2.95
N GLU A 188 -3.45 -6.88 -2.23
CA GLU A 188 -4.17 -5.76 -2.83
C GLU A 188 -3.22 -4.84 -3.62
N HIS A 189 -2.19 -4.30 -2.97
CA HIS A 189 -1.21 -3.46 -3.65
C HIS A 189 -0.50 -4.20 -4.79
N GLN A 190 -0.17 -5.48 -4.57
CA GLN A 190 0.43 -6.33 -5.61
C GLN A 190 -0.50 -6.50 -6.82
N ARG A 191 -1.82 -6.55 -6.62
CA ARG A 191 -2.81 -6.61 -7.71
C ARG A 191 -2.87 -5.29 -8.46
N LEU A 192 -2.98 -4.17 -7.76
CA LEU A 192 -3.07 -2.84 -8.35
C LEU A 192 -1.91 -2.56 -9.32
N VAL A 193 -0.67 -2.85 -8.92
CA VAL A 193 0.52 -2.61 -9.76
C VAL A 193 0.60 -3.53 -10.98
N LYS A 194 -0.18 -4.60 -11.05
CA LYS A 194 -0.26 -5.48 -12.21
C LYS A 194 -1.19 -4.97 -13.30
N TYR A 195 -2.23 -4.19 -12.95
CA TYR A 195 -3.19 -3.71 -13.95
C TYR A 195 -2.56 -2.92 -15.10
N PRO A 196 -1.73 -1.88 -14.88
CA PRO A 196 -1.16 -1.14 -15.99
C PRO A 196 -0.21 -1.97 -16.86
N LEU A 197 0.37 -3.05 -16.33
CA LEU A 197 1.23 -3.95 -17.10
C LEU A 197 0.40 -4.82 -18.05
N LEU A 198 -0.65 -5.45 -17.54
CA LEU A 198 -1.54 -6.31 -18.32
C LEU A 198 -2.33 -5.52 -19.37
N LEU A 199 -2.84 -4.34 -19.00
CA LEU A 199 -3.54 -3.44 -19.91
C LEU A 199 -2.64 -2.97 -21.05
N ARG A 200 -1.38 -2.59 -20.76
CA ARG A 200 -0.41 -2.21 -21.78
C ARG A 200 -0.09 -3.38 -22.71
N GLU A 201 0.03 -4.61 -22.18
CA GLU A 201 0.22 -5.80 -22.99
C GLU A 201 -1.00 -6.04 -23.88
N MET A 202 -2.22 -5.89 -23.35
CA MET A 202 -3.47 -6.02 -24.11
C MET A 202 -3.54 -5.00 -25.25
N ALA A 203 -3.17 -3.73 -25.01
CA ALA A 203 -3.16 -2.67 -26.02
C ALA A 203 -2.30 -3.01 -27.25
N LYS A 204 -1.19 -3.76 -27.10
CA LYS A 204 -0.33 -4.19 -28.23
C LYS A 204 -1.07 -5.09 -29.23
N TYR A 205 -2.10 -5.77 -28.77
CA TYR A 205 -2.88 -6.72 -29.56
C TYR A 205 -4.26 -6.19 -29.96
N SER A 206 -4.58 -4.93 -29.70
CA SER A 206 -5.77 -4.26 -30.25
C SER A 206 -5.67 -4.18 -31.78
N GLU A 207 -6.79 -4.09 -32.48
CA GLU A 207 -6.85 -4.17 -33.94
C GLU A 207 -5.89 -3.17 -34.61
N SER A 208 -5.90 -1.91 -34.18
CA SER A 208 -4.93 -0.88 -34.57
C SER A 208 -4.68 0.07 -33.40
N CYS A 209 -3.60 0.87 -33.49
CA CYS A 209 -3.34 1.92 -32.51
C CYS A 209 -4.32 3.12 -32.62
N ASP A 210 -5.11 3.18 -33.68
CA ASP A 210 -6.15 4.20 -33.89
C ASP A 210 -7.57 3.62 -33.63
N SER A 211 -7.66 2.41 -33.04
CA SER A 211 -8.96 1.81 -32.74
C SER A 211 -9.55 2.40 -31.46
N PRO A 212 -10.87 2.54 -31.37
CA PRO A 212 -11.53 2.98 -30.12
C PRO A 212 -11.19 2.09 -28.92
N GLU A 213 -10.99 0.79 -29.12
CA GLU A 213 -10.55 -0.15 -28.08
C GLU A 213 -9.17 0.23 -27.54
N TYR A 214 -8.20 0.52 -28.42
CA TYR A 214 -6.86 0.94 -28.03
C TYR A 214 -6.89 2.22 -27.18
N ASP A 215 -7.67 3.21 -27.61
CA ASP A 215 -7.80 4.48 -26.87
C ASP A 215 -8.38 4.29 -25.48
N VAL A 216 -9.40 3.46 -25.34
CA VAL A 216 -9.98 3.14 -24.03
C VAL A 216 -8.98 2.41 -23.15
N ILE A 217 -8.30 1.37 -23.65
CA ILE A 217 -7.31 0.61 -22.88
C ILE A 217 -6.17 1.51 -22.44
N MET A 218 -5.67 2.40 -23.30
CA MET A 218 -4.59 3.33 -22.95
C MET A 218 -5.04 4.35 -21.90
N ARG A 219 -6.24 4.89 -22.03
CA ARG A 219 -6.83 5.81 -21.03
C ARG A 219 -6.99 5.12 -19.67
N VAL A 220 -7.50 3.90 -19.65
CA VAL A 220 -7.60 3.08 -18.42
C VAL A 220 -6.21 2.78 -17.85
N THR A 221 -5.23 2.48 -18.70
CA THR A 221 -3.84 2.25 -18.28
C THR A 221 -3.25 3.46 -17.55
N GLU A 222 -3.40 4.65 -18.10
CA GLU A 222 -2.92 5.87 -17.42
C GLU A 222 -3.70 6.12 -16.12
N LYS A 223 -5.01 5.90 -16.13
CA LYS A 223 -5.82 6.06 -14.92
C LYS A 223 -5.45 5.07 -13.80
N THR A 224 -5.12 3.83 -14.14
CA THR A 224 -4.63 2.87 -13.13
C THR A 224 -3.31 3.32 -12.50
N LYS A 225 -2.41 3.97 -13.25
CA LYS A 225 -1.19 4.56 -12.68
C LYS A 225 -1.51 5.71 -11.73
N GLU A 226 -2.42 6.61 -12.10
CA GLU A 226 -2.86 7.72 -11.23
C GLU A 226 -3.47 7.20 -9.91
N ILE A 227 -4.25 6.10 -9.98
CA ILE A 227 -4.82 5.43 -8.81
C ILE A 227 -3.70 4.91 -7.91
N ILE A 228 -2.71 4.20 -8.46
CA ILE A 228 -1.57 3.66 -7.71
C ILE A 228 -0.77 4.80 -7.07
N ASP A 229 -0.43 5.85 -7.82
CA ASP A 229 0.31 7.01 -7.31
C ASP A 229 -0.44 7.71 -6.16
N SER A 230 -1.77 7.76 -6.23
CA SER A 230 -2.61 8.34 -5.19
C SER A 230 -2.62 7.47 -3.93
N ILE A 231 -2.70 6.14 -4.07
CA ILE A 231 -2.63 5.19 -2.97
C ILE A 231 -1.23 5.23 -2.33
N ASP A 232 -0.16 5.26 -3.12
CA ASP A 232 1.21 5.35 -2.61
C ASP A 232 1.45 6.64 -1.81
N LYS A 233 0.84 7.76 -2.23
CA LYS A 233 0.86 9.01 -1.44
C LYS A 233 0.14 8.86 -0.11
N ILE A 234 -1.01 8.17 -0.06
CA ILE A 234 -1.74 7.89 1.19
C ILE A 234 -0.87 7.04 2.12
N VAL A 235 -0.24 5.98 1.60
CA VAL A 235 0.65 5.09 2.35
C VAL A 235 1.85 5.88 2.89
N ALA A 236 2.52 6.68 2.05
CA ALA A 236 3.67 7.48 2.43
C ALA A 236 3.32 8.52 3.50
N ALA A 237 2.18 9.22 3.35
CA ALA A 237 1.70 10.18 4.34
C ALA A 237 1.44 9.51 5.70
N GLN A 238 0.84 8.33 5.71
CA GLN A 238 0.59 7.59 6.95
C GLN A 238 1.90 7.09 7.60
N GLN A 239 2.84 6.59 6.81
CA GLN A 239 4.17 6.18 7.31
C GLN A 239 4.91 7.37 7.93
N ASN A 240 4.90 8.52 7.27
CA ASN A 240 5.49 9.76 7.78
C ASN A 240 4.82 10.19 9.10
N ARG A 241 3.49 10.12 9.19
CA ARG A 241 2.76 10.44 10.43
C ARG A 241 3.14 9.51 11.58
N LEU A 242 3.23 8.20 11.34
CA LEU A 242 3.66 7.23 12.34
C LEU A 242 5.11 7.50 12.77
N ARG A 243 5.98 7.83 11.82
CA ARG A 243 7.37 8.18 12.12
C ARG A 243 7.49 9.45 12.96
N LEU A 244 6.73 10.49 12.63
CA LEU A 244 6.70 11.73 13.42
C LEU A 244 6.15 11.49 14.84
N ALA A 245 5.16 10.62 15.01
CA ALA A 245 4.66 10.23 16.33
C ALA A 245 5.73 9.49 17.17
N GLU A 246 6.48 8.59 16.55
CA GLU A 246 7.62 7.92 17.19
C GLU A 246 8.70 8.93 17.60
N LEU A 247 9.07 9.83 16.69
CA LEU A 247 10.04 10.89 16.97
C LEU A 247 9.56 11.81 18.09
N GLN A 248 8.28 12.20 18.09
CA GLN A 248 7.67 13.01 19.15
C GLN A 248 7.77 12.33 20.51
N SER A 249 7.52 11.03 20.60
CA SER A 249 7.59 10.27 21.86
C SER A 249 9.02 10.17 22.41
N ASN A 250 10.01 10.25 21.54
CA ASN A 250 11.43 10.15 21.87
C ASN A 250 12.15 11.50 21.87
N LEU A 251 11.42 12.60 21.62
CA LEU A 251 11.98 13.95 21.56
C LEU A 251 12.25 14.49 22.97
N ASP A 252 13.49 14.89 23.23
CA ASP A 252 13.89 15.62 24.43
C ASP A 252 14.00 17.10 24.08
N SER A 253 13.00 17.86 24.49
CA SER A 253 12.93 19.32 24.33
C SER A 253 13.46 20.11 25.52
N SER A 254 14.07 19.47 26.52
CA SER A 254 14.60 20.15 27.72
C SER A 254 15.61 21.28 27.42
N GLY A 255 16.20 21.28 26.21
CA GLY A 255 17.02 22.39 25.72
C GLY A 255 16.25 23.69 25.52
N LEU A 256 14.94 23.64 25.24
CA LEU A 256 14.08 24.80 25.12
C LEU A 256 13.88 25.49 26.47
N ASP A 257 13.63 24.72 27.52
CA ASP A 257 13.37 25.25 28.85
C ASP A 257 14.54 26.06 29.41
N LYS A 258 15.75 25.77 28.94
CA LYS A 258 16.98 26.47 29.33
C LYS A 258 17.16 27.83 28.66
N MET A 259 16.38 28.15 27.63
CA MET A 259 16.49 29.40 26.88
C MET A 259 15.78 30.59 27.58
N GLY A 260 14.89 30.32 28.53
CA GLY A 260 14.05 31.31 29.17
C GLY A 260 12.74 31.58 28.43
N GLY A 261 11.69 31.88 29.20
CA GLY A 261 10.31 31.95 28.69
C GLY A 261 10.04 33.03 27.64
N ASP A 262 10.88 34.08 27.57
CA ASP A 262 10.73 35.18 26.60
C ASP A 262 11.58 35.03 25.37
N HIS A 263 12.36 33.94 25.25
CA HIS A 263 13.20 33.73 24.08
C HIS A 263 12.31 33.38 22.85
N PRO A 264 12.48 34.02 21.68
CA PRO A 264 11.62 33.81 20.51
C PRO A 264 11.47 32.35 20.12
N ILE A 265 12.54 31.60 20.11
CA ILE A 265 12.53 30.14 19.81
C ILE A 265 11.73 29.37 20.87
N TYR A 266 11.81 29.72 22.15
CA TYR A 266 11.00 29.10 23.19
C TYR A 266 9.52 29.35 22.97
N VAL A 267 9.13 30.59 22.70
CA VAL A 267 7.73 30.98 22.47
C VAL A 267 7.15 30.23 21.26
N GLU A 268 7.94 30.10 20.18
CA GLU A 268 7.53 29.46 18.93
C GLU A 268 7.42 27.92 19.07
N TYR A 269 8.37 27.29 19.75
CA TYR A 269 8.49 25.82 19.78
C TYR A 269 8.16 25.14 21.11
N LYS A 270 7.73 25.89 22.15
CA LYS A 270 7.36 25.32 23.47
C LYS A 270 6.25 24.24 23.40
N ASN A 271 5.37 24.36 22.41
CA ASN A 271 4.26 23.43 22.17
C ASN A 271 4.47 22.66 20.85
N LEU A 272 5.72 22.36 20.52
CA LEU A 272 6.04 21.65 19.28
C LEU A 272 5.37 20.28 19.24
N GLU A 273 4.55 20.09 18.23
CA GLU A 273 3.85 18.84 17.96
C GLU A 273 4.19 18.38 16.54
N LEU A 274 5.19 17.49 16.43
CA LEU A 274 5.71 17.01 15.15
C LEU A 274 4.64 16.40 14.26
N THR A 275 3.62 15.78 14.86
CA THR A 275 2.53 15.11 14.13
C THR A 275 1.61 16.06 13.36
N ARG A 276 1.74 17.37 13.54
CA ARG A 276 1.02 18.38 12.77
C ARG A 276 1.73 18.78 11.49
N HIS A 277 2.98 18.39 11.35
CA HIS A 277 3.81 18.73 10.19
C HIS A 277 3.87 17.56 9.19
N SER A 278 4.29 17.87 7.98
CA SER A 278 4.60 16.87 6.96
C SER A 278 6.12 16.64 6.91
N LEU A 279 6.52 15.37 7.01
CA LEU A 279 7.93 14.99 6.91
C LEU A 279 8.35 14.93 5.45
N ILE A 280 9.31 15.77 5.05
CA ILE A 280 9.89 15.76 3.69
C ILE A 280 11.11 14.85 3.64
N PHE A 281 11.98 14.96 4.65
CA PHE A 281 13.20 14.16 4.69
C PHE A 281 13.64 13.92 6.14
N GLU A 282 14.19 12.74 6.40
CA GLU A 282 14.84 12.36 7.64
C GLU A 282 16.16 11.67 7.34
N GLY A 283 17.23 12.08 8.04
CA GLY A 283 18.50 11.42 7.84
C GLY A 283 19.65 11.98 8.68
N PRO A 284 20.81 11.32 8.65
CA PRO A 284 22.01 11.81 9.32
C PRO A 284 22.61 13.00 8.57
N LEU A 285 23.09 13.98 9.33
CA LEU A 285 23.85 15.13 8.83
C LEU A 285 25.19 15.22 9.58
N VAL A 286 26.23 15.47 8.84
CA VAL A 286 27.55 15.75 9.40
C VAL A 286 27.80 17.25 9.33
N MET A 287 27.87 17.90 10.50
CA MET A 287 28.13 19.33 10.60
C MET A 287 29.59 19.57 11.01
N LYS A 288 30.29 20.41 10.23
CA LYS A 288 31.65 20.86 10.53
C LYS A 288 31.55 22.18 11.29
N LEU A 289 32.18 22.23 12.48
CA LEU A 289 32.17 23.40 13.36
C LEU A 289 33.39 24.30 13.10
N GLY A 290 33.19 25.42 12.39
CA GLY A 290 34.24 26.39 12.09
C GLY A 290 35.45 25.79 11.35
N ASP A 291 36.62 26.39 11.55
CA ASP A 291 37.91 25.88 11.01
C ASP A 291 38.48 24.68 11.77
N SER A 292 37.82 24.24 12.82
CA SER A 292 38.24 23.08 13.58
C SER A 292 37.95 21.79 12.83
N LYS A 293 38.84 20.77 12.97
CA LYS A 293 38.59 19.40 12.45
C LYS A 293 37.45 18.67 13.19
N ARG A 294 36.73 19.36 14.08
CA ARG A 294 35.63 18.74 14.85
C ARG A 294 34.40 18.60 13.99
N VAL A 295 33.97 17.36 13.84
CA VAL A 295 32.77 16.98 13.11
C VAL A 295 31.73 16.52 14.11
N LYS A 296 30.49 17.01 13.99
CA LYS A 296 29.38 16.61 14.82
C LYS A 296 28.35 15.89 13.96
N SER A 297 28.02 14.67 14.36
CA SER A 297 26.93 13.94 13.73
C SER A 297 25.61 14.41 14.35
N LEU A 298 24.70 14.83 13.50
CA LEU A 298 23.34 15.24 13.83
C LEU A 298 22.36 14.37 13.05
N HIS A 299 21.12 14.38 13.49
CA HIS A 299 20.00 13.81 12.76
C HIS A 299 19.09 14.97 12.33
N VAL A 300 18.76 15.04 11.07
CA VAL A 300 17.96 16.12 10.49
C VAL A 300 16.55 15.64 10.23
N LEU A 301 15.59 16.46 10.63
CA LEU A 301 14.22 16.38 10.16
C LEU A 301 13.96 17.62 9.31
N LEU A 302 13.65 17.42 8.04
CA LEU A 302 13.14 18.46 7.16
C LEU A 302 11.64 18.31 7.08
N LEU A 303 10.94 19.27 7.66
CA LEU A 303 9.49 19.38 7.63
C LEU A 303 9.08 20.37 6.55
N GLU A 304 7.79 20.48 6.26
CA GLU A 304 7.28 21.39 5.21
C GLU A 304 7.58 22.88 5.49
N ASP A 305 7.70 23.25 6.72
CA ASP A 305 7.82 24.64 7.22
C ASP A 305 9.10 24.91 8.00
N CYS A 306 9.79 23.86 8.46
CA CYS A 306 11.03 24.06 9.23
C CYS A 306 12.02 22.88 9.08
N MET A 307 13.27 23.15 9.45
CA MET A 307 14.32 22.14 9.54
C MET A 307 14.77 22.02 11.00
N MET A 308 14.71 20.80 11.52
CA MET A 308 15.12 20.52 12.89
C MET A 308 16.42 19.72 12.92
N LEU A 309 17.33 20.13 13.81
CA LEU A 309 18.59 19.45 14.05
C LEU A 309 18.51 18.72 15.40
N LEU A 310 18.65 17.41 15.36
CA LEU A 310 18.56 16.55 16.53
C LEU A 310 19.91 15.89 16.80
N GLN A 311 20.20 15.65 18.08
CA GLN A 311 21.32 14.82 18.49
C GLN A 311 20.79 13.52 19.07
N LYS A 312 21.10 12.40 18.42
CA LYS A 312 20.70 11.07 18.92
C LYS A 312 21.53 10.71 20.17
N GLN A 313 20.84 10.31 21.24
CA GLN A 313 21.41 9.81 22.50
C GLN A 313 20.66 8.53 22.90
N GLY A 314 21.18 7.38 22.52
CA GLY A 314 20.45 6.10 22.66
C GLY A 314 19.19 6.12 21.80
N GLU A 315 18.04 5.93 22.42
CA GLU A 315 16.73 6.01 21.75
C GLU A 315 16.13 7.41 21.71
N LYS A 316 16.68 8.36 22.46
CA LYS A 316 16.18 9.75 22.55
C LYS A 316 16.82 10.65 21.50
N PHE A 317 16.07 11.65 21.08
CA PHE A 317 16.49 12.72 20.18
C PHE A 317 16.48 14.05 20.94
N LEU A 318 17.66 14.59 21.19
CA LEU A 318 17.80 15.88 21.85
C LEU A 318 17.76 17.01 20.82
N LEU A 319 16.80 17.93 20.97
CA LEU A 319 16.66 19.09 20.10
C LEU A 319 17.86 20.05 20.28
N LYS A 320 18.52 20.38 19.16
CA LYS A 320 19.67 21.30 19.13
C LYS A 320 19.30 22.61 18.44
N PHE A 321 19.61 23.69 19.10
CA PHE A 321 19.49 25.04 18.58
C PHE A 321 20.87 25.57 18.24
N HIS A 322 21.01 26.17 17.07
CA HIS A 322 22.17 26.96 16.71
C HIS A 322 21.74 28.40 16.59
N SER A 323 22.20 29.23 17.53
CA SER A 323 22.19 30.67 17.33
C SER A 323 23.22 30.98 16.24
N SER A 324 22.79 31.38 15.06
CA SER A 324 23.67 32.12 14.16
C SER A 324 23.94 33.44 14.85
N SER A 325 25.16 33.64 15.32
CA SER A 325 25.66 34.98 15.66
C SER A 325 25.79 35.75 14.33
N SER A 326 24.67 36.27 13.85
CA SER A 326 24.66 37.25 12.78
C SER A 326 25.00 38.59 13.42
N SER A 327 26.28 38.84 13.60
CA SER A 327 26.77 40.21 13.62
C SER A 327 26.69 40.75 12.20
N SER A 328 25.52 41.12 11.77
CA SER A 328 25.34 42.01 10.61
C SER A 328 25.63 43.42 11.10
N GLN A 329 26.92 43.78 11.14
CA GLN A 329 27.28 45.16 10.96
C GLN A 329 26.87 45.56 9.53
N ALA A 330 25.80 46.34 9.42
CA ALA A 330 25.50 47.08 8.22
C ALA A 330 26.69 48.01 7.93
N PRO A 331 27.18 48.05 6.69
CA PRO A 331 28.19 49.03 6.30
C PRO A 331 27.52 50.42 6.37
N SER A 332 27.96 51.24 7.32
CA SER A 332 27.64 52.67 7.34
C SER A 332 28.15 53.29 6.06
N GLY A 333 27.24 53.61 5.15
CA GLY A 333 27.53 54.43 4.00
C GLY A 333 27.94 55.81 4.45
N LYS A 334 29.22 56.15 4.29
CA LYS A 334 29.67 57.55 4.25
C LYS A 334 29.38 58.06 2.82
N GLU A 335 28.38 58.92 2.73
CA GLU A 335 28.29 59.89 1.68
C GLU A 335 29.51 60.80 1.75
N GLU A 336 30.40 60.76 0.78
CA GLU A 336 31.32 61.83 0.48
C GLU A 336 30.82 62.59 -0.75
N SER A 337 30.32 63.76 -0.52
CA SER A 337 30.10 64.81 -1.52
C SER A 337 31.43 65.26 -2.12
N ARG A 338 31.53 65.09 -3.44
CA ARG A 338 32.12 66.09 -4.35
C ARG A 338 31.84 65.79 -5.82
#